data_6956c1ca081df83b915dc321951ba4d2
#
_entry.id   6956c1ca081df83b915dc321951ba4d2
#
_cell.length_a   1.000
_cell.length_b   1.000
_cell.length_c   1.000
_cell.angle_alpha   90.00
_cell.angle_beta   90.00
_cell.angle_gamma   90.00
#
_symmetry.space_group_name_H-M   'P 1'
#
loop_
_entity.id
_entity.type
_entity.pdbx_description
1 polymer ?
#
loop_
_entity_poly.entity_id
_entity_poly.type
_entity_poly.pdbx_seq_one_letter_code
_entity_poly.pdbx_strand_id
1 'polypeptide(L)'
;MQFSSRFLVISTVWLISVAFAVGMISVVSAETVKMKPIKTSSDKRYEKFLDGTILDKKTGLMWMSNDYWQMEHKWVNWYTANEYAQRMNNKKFAGYTDWRLPSVKEASSLYESRKRNTDKDGDKIFIDSIFPKGAGWSTWTNDDKQNKAFVVSFKDEGGKSYQDKVTATDAFLRLVRRSVP
;
A
#
# COMPACT_ATOMS: atom_id res chain seq x y z
N MET A 1 -60.37 74.80 -32.57
CA MET A 1 -59.63 73.96 -33.54
C MET A 1 -58.51 73.27 -32.83
N GLN A 2 -58.67 71.96 -32.56
CA GLN A 2 -57.72 71.16 -31.84
C GLN A 2 -56.89 70.34 -32.85
N PHE A 3 -55.58 70.46 -32.78
CA PHE A 3 -54.75 69.55 -33.47
C PHE A 3 -54.06 68.62 -32.44
N SER A 4 -54.43 67.35 -32.54
CA SER A 4 -53.87 66.29 -31.70
C SER A 4 -52.57 65.77 -32.31
N SER A 5 -51.45 65.93 -31.57
CA SER A 5 -50.19 65.36 -31.93
C SER A 5 -50.02 63.99 -31.23
N ARG A 6 -50.00 62.89 -32.01
CA ARG A 6 -49.67 61.53 -31.55
C ARG A 6 -48.16 61.38 -31.55
N PHE A 7 -47.62 61.23 -30.37
CA PHE A 7 -46.22 60.80 -30.22
C PHE A 7 -46.12 59.29 -30.35
N LEU A 8 -45.37 58.84 -31.34
CA LEU A 8 -45.02 57.43 -31.56
C LEU A 8 -43.80 57.11 -30.70
N VAL A 9 -43.99 56.29 -29.65
CA VAL A 9 -42.87 55.80 -28.82
C VAL A 9 -42.33 54.54 -29.50
N ILE A 10 -41.14 54.62 -30.08
CA ILE A 10 -40.42 53.48 -30.61
C ILE A 10 -39.63 52.88 -29.45
N SER A 11 -40.09 51.74 -28.96
CA SER A 11 -39.39 50.94 -27.95
C SER A 11 -38.33 50.10 -28.63
N THR A 12 -37.09 50.47 -28.46
CA THR A 12 -35.92 49.66 -28.88
C THR A 12 -35.61 48.60 -27.80
N VAL A 13 -36.01 47.37 -28.10
CA VAL A 13 -35.64 46.20 -27.30
C VAL A 13 -34.17 45.84 -27.61
N TRP A 14 -33.30 46.01 -26.63
CA TRP A 14 -31.94 45.49 -26.70
C TRP A 14 -31.92 44.01 -26.29
N LEU A 15 -31.70 43.15 -27.24
CA LEU A 15 -31.42 41.73 -26.99
C LEU A 15 -30.00 41.60 -26.53
N ILE A 16 -29.80 41.38 -25.23
CA ILE A 16 -28.49 41.04 -24.65
C ILE A 16 -28.31 39.54 -24.91
N SER A 17 -27.47 39.19 -25.92
CA SER A 17 -27.00 37.83 -26.15
C SER A 17 -25.94 37.47 -25.12
N VAL A 18 -26.32 36.69 -24.09
CA VAL A 18 -25.37 36.09 -23.17
C VAL A 18 -24.74 34.89 -23.87
N ALA A 19 -23.55 35.06 -24.38
CA ALA A 19 -22.73 33.96 -24.89
C ALA A 19 -22.22 33.11 -23.69
N PHE A 20 -22.81 31.95 -23.47
CA PHE A 20 -22.26 30.93 -22.56
C PHE A 20 -20.98 30.38 -23.17
N ALA A 21 -19.83 30.85 -22.72
CA ALA A 21 -18.56 30.20 -22.99
C ALA A 21 -18.51 28.90 -22.18
N VAL A 22 -18.83 27.79 -22.83
CA VAL A 22 -18.58 26.45 -22.28
C VAL A 22 -17.08 26.26 -22.28
N GLY A 23 -16.45 26.55 -21.13
CA GLY A 23 -15.05 26.23 -20.91
C GLY A 23 -14.88 24.71 -20.97
N MET A 24 -14.22 24.22 -22.02
CA MET A 24 -13.73 22.87 -22.04
C MET A 24 -12.71 22.69 -20.90
N ILE A 25 -13.17 22.07 -19.80
CA ILE A 25 -12.27 21.57 -18.75
C ILE A 25 -11.55 20.38 -19.39
N SER A 26 -10.34 20.61 -19.87
CA SER A 26 -9.44 19.52 -20.26
C SER A 26 -9.15 18.72 -19.00
N VAL A 27 -9.79 17.56 -18.87
CA VAL A 27 -9.42 16.56 -17.86
C VAL A 27 -8.04 16.06 -18.26
N VAL A 28 -7.00 16.66 -17.67
CA VAL A 28 -5.65 16.11 -17.75
C VAL A 28 -5.71 14.80 -16.99
N SER A 29 -5.81 13.69 -17.71
CA SER A 29 -5.61 12.36 -17.17
C SER A 29 -4.20 12.33 -16.61
N ALA A 30 -4.08 12.25 -15.27
CA ALA A 30 -2.79 12.03 -14.64
C ALA A 30 -2.31 10.65 -15.10
N GLU A 31 -1.45 10.60 -16.10
CA GLU A 31 -0.69 9.39 -16.40
C GLU A 31 0.05 9.01 -15.13
N THR A 32 -0.36 7.88 -14.55
CA THR A 32 0.35 7.27 -13.42
C THR A 32 1.76 6.94 -13.92
N VAL A 33 2.74 7.73 -13.51
CA VAL A 33 4.15 7.47 -13.85
C VAL A 33 4.47 6.09 -13.27
N LYS A 34 4.46 5.08 -14.13
CA LYS A 34 4.79 3.71 -13.74
C LYS A 34 6.26 3.65 -13.35
N MET A 35 6.53 3.60 -12.05
CA MET A 35 7.90 3.55 -11.56
C MET A 35 8.63 2.33 -12.14
N LYS A 36 9.84 2.55 -12.64
CA LYS A 36 10.68 1.45 -13.16
C LYS A 36 11.28 0.68 -11.97
N PRO A 37 11.22 -0.67 -11.96
CA PRO A 37 11.85 -1.44 -10.90
C PRO A 37 13.38 -1.28 -10.93
N ILE A 38 13.99 -1.13 -9.75
CA ILE A 38 15.44 -1.06 -9.59
C ILE A 38 16.09 -2.45 -9.51
N LYS A 39 15.29 -3.48 -9.20
CA LYS A 39 15.72 -4.88 -9.16
C LYS A 39 14.54 -5.80 -9.42
N THR A 40 14.77 -6.90 -10.12
CA THR A 40 13.81 -7.99 -10.35
C THR A 40 14.39 -9.30 -9.81
N SER A 41 13.57 -10.14 -9.16
CA SER A 41 14.00 -11.47 -8.71
C SER A 41 14.38 -12.38 -9.90
N SER A 42 15.22 -13.38 -9.66
CA SER A 42 15.72 -14.28 -10.71
C SER A 42 14.61 -15.02 -11.46
N ASP A 43 13.53 -15.36 -10.77
CA ASP A 43 12.33 -15.99 -11.33
C ASP A 43 11.29 -15.00 -11.87
N LYS A 44 11.61 -13.70 -11.87
CA LYS A 44 10.76 -12.59 -12.33
C LYS A 44 9.44 -12.44 -11.57
N ARG A 45 9.29 -13.08 -10.41
CA ARG A 45 8.10 -12.96 -9.56
C ARG A 45 8.02 -11.60 -8.89
N TYR A 46 9.15 -11.12 -8.34
CA TYR A 46 9.17 -9.89 -7.55
C TYR A 46 9.89 -8.76 -8.30
N GLU A 47 9.37 -7.55 -8.12
CA GLU A 47 9.99 -6.30 -8.60
C GLU A 47 10.15 -5.33 -7.44
N LYS A 48 11.39 -4.88 -7.18
CA LYS A 48 11.73 -3.92 -6.12
C LYS A 48 11.80 -2.51 -6.68
N PHE A 49 11.22 -1.55 -5.98
CA PHE A 49 11.20 -0.15 -6.35
C PHE A 49 12.01 0.71 -5.39
N LEU A 50 12.38 1.90 -5.85
CA LEU A 50 13.20 2.85 -5.09
C LEU A 50 12.45 3.43 -3.88
N ASP A 51 11.14 3.47 -3.92
CA ASP A 51 10.26 3.97 -2.85
C ASP A 51 10.17 3.05 -1.62
N GLY A 52 10.89 1.95 -1.61
CA GLY A 52 10.91 0.99 -0.51
C GLY A 52 9.84 -0.09 -0.61
N THR A 53 9.24 -0.30 -1.78
CA THR A 53 8.24 -1.35 -2.00
C THR A 53 8.75 -2.50 -2.86
N ILE A 54 8.09 -3.65 -2.75
CA ILE A 54 8.30 -4.85 -3.58
C ILE A 54 6.94 -5.35 -4.06
N LEU A 55 6.74 -5.36 -5.38
CA LEU A 55 5.56 -5.94 -6.02
C LEU A 55 5.76 -7.44 -6.22
N ASP A 56 4.84 -8.24 -5.72
CA ASP A 56 4.69 -9.66 -6.04
C ASP A 56 3.72 -9.82 -7.22
N LYS A 57 4.24 -10.03 -8.43
CA LYS A 57 3.43 -10.18 -9.64
C LYS A 57 2.56 -11.43 -9.66
N LYS A 58 2.90 -12.45 -8.84
CA LYS A 58 2.11 -13.68 -8.73
C LYS A 58 0.81 -13.46 -7.96
N THR A 59 0.84 -12.60 -6.94
CA THR A 59 -0.31 -12.37 -6.06
C THR A 59 -0.98 -11.01 -6.27
N GLY A 60 -0.34 -10.08 -6.98
CA GLY A 60 -0.78 -8.69 -7.10
C GLY A 60 -0.65 -7.93 -5.77
N LEU A 61 0.20 -8.39 -4.86
CA LEU A 61 0.44 -7.74 -3.59
C LEU A 61 1.69 -6.86 -3.66
N MET A 62 1.66 -5.76 -2.96
CA MET A 62 2.80 -4.88 -2.74
C MET A 62 3.20 -4.94 -1.28
N TRP A 63 4.44 -5.29 -1.03
CA TRP A 63 5.04 -5.46 0.29
C TRP A 63 5.97 -4.31 0.63
N MET A 64 6.06 -3.92 1.89
CA MET A 64 7.18 -3.10 2.35
C MET A 64 8.48 -3.92 2.19
N SER A 65 9.49 -3.30 1.56
CA SER A 65 10.79 -3.94 1.34
C SER A 65 11.45 -4.31 2.67
N ASN A 66 11.48 -3.36 3.59
CA ASN A 66 11.95 -3.57 4.96
C ASN A 66 10.77 -3.92 5.87
N ASP A 67 10.99 -4.81 6.81
CA ASP A 67 10.02 -5.12 7.85
C ASP A 67 10.15 -4.17 9.07
N TYR A 68 9.30 -4.36 10.08
CA TYR A 68 9.30 -3.54 11.28
C TYR A 68 10.64 -3.59 12.03
N TRP A 69 11.26 -4.78 12.14
CA TRP A 69 12.57 -4.91 12.78
C TRP A 69 13.64 -4.09 12.07
N GLN A 70 13.70 -4.17 10.76
CA GLN A 70 14.66 -3.41 9.95
C GLN A 70 14.46 -1.89 10.01
N MET A 71 13.24 -1.45 10.31
CA MET A 71 12.87 -0.03 10.39
C MET A 71 13.04 0.56 11.79
N GLU A 72 12.70 -0.21 12.83
CA GLU A 72 12.57 0.29 14.21
C GLU A 72 13.55 -0.36 15.19
N HIS A 73 14.22 -1.46 14.79
CA HIS A 73 15.11 -2.28 15.65
C HIS A 73 14.45 -2.74 16.94
N LYS A 74 13.16 -3.10 16.88
CA LYS A 74 12.33 -3.53 18.01
C LYS A 74 11.45 -4.71 17.59
N TRP A 75 11.13 -5.55 18.55
CA TRP A 75 10.02 -6.48 18.42
C TRP A 75 8.68 -5.75 18.51
N VAL A 76 7.63 -6.39 18.02
CA VAL A 76 6.31 -5.76 17.91
C VAL A 76 5.20 -6.73 18.33
N ASN A 77 4.36 -6.33 19.26
CA ASN A 77 3.13 -7.05 19.54
C ASN A 77 2.04 -6.72 18.49
N TRP A 78 0.96 -7.47 18.48
CA TRP A 78 -0.09 -7.33 17.48
C TRP A 78 -0.78 -5.95 17.48
N TYR A 79 -0.97 -5.35 18.65
CA TYR A 79 -1.59 -4.02 18.77
C TYR A 79 -0.68 -2.94 18.19
N THR A 80 0.58 -2.95 18.59
CA THR A 80 1.59 -2.04 18.02
C THR A 80 1.81 -2.28 16.52
N ALA A 81 1.65 -3.51 16.02
CA ALA A 81 1.68 -3.81 14.60
C ALA A 81 0.56 -3.09 13.82
N ASN A 82 -0.67 -3.06 14.37
CA ASN A 82 -1.79 -2.32 13.77
C ASN A 82 -1.57 -0.80 13.84
N GLU A 83 -1.06 -0.28 14.96
CA GLU A 83 -0.68 1.14 15.10
C GLU A 83 0.41 1.52 14.09
N TYR A 84 1.37 0.63 13.83
CA TYR A 84 2.39 0.86 12.82
C TYR A 84 1.81 0.96 11.42
N ALA A 85 0.86 0.10 11.07
CA ALA A 85 0.14 0.19 9.81
C ALA A 85 -0.56 1.55 9.65
N GLN A 86 -1.27 2.01 10.69
CA GLN A 86 -1.90 3.33 10.71
C GLN A 86 -0.87 4.47 10.56
N ARG A 87 0.27 4.37 11.25
CA ARG A 87 1.36 5.34 11.15
C ARG A 87 1.93 5.42 9.73
N MET A 88 2.10 4.28 9.04
CA MET A 88 2.56 4.26 7.65
C MET A 88 1.53 4.86 6.69
N ASN A 89 0.24 4.64 6.94
CA ASN A 89 -0.86 5.24 6.18
C ASN A 89 -0.90 6.76 6.36
N ASN A 90 -0.78 7.24 7.59
CA ASN A 90 -0.74 8.68 7.90
C ASN A 90 0.46 9.38 7.25
N LYS A 91 1.61 8.71 7.19
CA LYS A 91 2.82 9.18 6.51
C LYS A 91 2.75 9.05 4.98
N LYS A 92 1.71 8.41 4.46
CA LYS A 92 1.58 8.07 3.03
C LYS A 92 2.83 7.37 2.50
N PHE A 93 3.30 6.34 3.24
CA PHE A 93 4.52 5.63 2.86
C PHE A 93 4.45 5.13 1.41
N ALA A 94 5.46 5.43 0.61
CA ALA A 94 5.50 5.17 -0.83
C ALA A 94 4.31 5.78 -1.62
N GLY A 95 3.65 6.81 -1.08
CA GLY A 95 2.48 7.44 -1.68
C GLY A 95 1.13 6.74 -1.38
N TYR A 96 1.13 5.69 -0.55
CA TYR A 96 -0.07 4.89 -0.28
C TYR A 96 -0.60 5.07 1.15
N THR A 97 -1.92 4.84 1.32
CA THR A 97 -2.65 5.00 2.59
C THR A 97 -3.45 3.76 3.00
N ASP A 98 -3.15 2.61 2.42
CA ASP A 98 -3.87 1.35 2.58
C ASP A 98 -2.97 0.19 3.03
N TRP A 99 -1.84 0.51 3.68
CA TRP A 99 -0.97 -0.47 4.33
C TRP A 99 -1.68 -1.16 5.48
N ARG A 100 -1.51 -2.48 5.57
CA ARG A 100 -2.14 -3.32 6.59
C ARG A 100 -1.29 -4.55 6.92
N LEU A 101 -1.66 -5.24 7.99
CA LEU A 101 -1.14 -6.57 8.25
C LEU A 101 -1.59 -7.52 7.12
N PRO A 102 -0.76 -8.49 6.72
CA PRO A 102 -1.16 -9.53 5.77
C PRO A 102 -2.19 -10.49 6.39
N SER A 103 -3.00 -11.15 5.58
CA SER A 103 -3.69 -12.36 6.00
C SER A 103 -2.69 -13.54 6.11
N VAL A 104 -3.09 -14.62 6.80
CA VAL A 104 -2.29 -15.86 6.85
C VAL A 104 -1.93 -16.34 5.45
N LYS A 105 -2.90 -16.34 4.52
CA LYS A 105 -2.67 -16.77 3.13
C LYS A 105 -1.64 -15.89 2.41
N GLU A 106 -1.73 -14.57 2.61
CA GLU A 106 -0.80 -13.62 2.01
C GLU A 106 0.60 -13.78 2.60
N ALA A 107 0.73 -13.82 3.92
CA ALA A 107 2.01 -14.02 4.60
C ALA A 107 2.66 -15.36 4.20
N SER A 108 1.89 -16.46 4.17
CA SER A 108 2.37 -17.76 3.75
C SER A 108 2.86 -17.79 2.30
N SER A 109 2.37 -16.89 1.44
CA SER A 109 2.84 -16.81 0.06
C SER A 109 4.27 -16.31 -0.09
N LEU A 110 4.85 -15.68 0.94
CA LEU A 110 6.25 -15.26 0.97
C LEU A 110 7.20 -16.43 1.21
N TYR A 111 6.74 -17.49 1.91
CA TYR A 111 7.55 -18.67 2.15
C TYR A 111 7.72 -19.50 0.86
N GLU A 112 8.96 -19.74 0.50
CA GLU A 112 9.33 -20.57 -0.65
C GLU A 112 10.52 -21.48 -0.29
N SER A 113 10.29 -22.78 -0.15
CA SER A 113 11.28 -23.76 0.35
C SER A 113 12.60 -23.78 -0.43
N ARG A 114 12.61 -23.30 -1.68
CA ARG A 114 13.82 -23.20 -2.53
C ARG A 114 14.55 -21.86 -2.42
N LYS A 115 13.92 -20.85 -1.80
CA LYS A 115 14.55 -19.53 -1.61
C LYS A 115 15.43 -19.51 -0.38
N ARG A 116 16.36 -18.59 -0.35
CA ARG A 116 17.31 -18.43 0.76
C ARG A 116 17.56 -16.96 1.03
N ASN A 117 17.39 -16.60 2.28
CA ASN A 117 17.71 -15.28 2.82
C ASN A 117 18.22 -15.47 4.26
N THR A 118 18.58 -14.41 4.94
CA THR A 118 19.02 -14.45 6.34
C THR A 118 18.20 -13.47 7.18
N ASP A 119 17.84 -13.89 8.37
CA ASP A 119 17.15 -13.05 9.35
C ASP A 119 18.11 -12.10 10.09
N LYS A 120 17.61 -11.43 11.13
CA LYS A 120 18.35 -10.48 11.95
C LYS A 120 19.54 -11.09 12.71
N ASP A 121 19.49 -12.38 13.00
CA ASP A 121 20.50 -13.11 13.75
C ASP A 121 21.49 -13.85 12.82
N GLY A 122 21.28 -13.75 11.49
CA GLY A 122 22.07 -14.45 10.49
C GLY A 122 21.55 -15.85 10.16
N ASP A 123 20.45 -16.26 10.79
CA ASP A 123 19.83 -17.55 10.55
C ASP A 123 19.12 -17.59 9.20
N LYS A 124 19.02 -18.81 8.66
CA LYS A 124 18.38 -19.04 7.37
C LYS A 124 16.87 -18.88 7.44
N ILE A 125 16.32 -18.11 6.52
CA ILE A 125 14.89 -17.99 6.24
C ILE A 125 14.59 -18.24 4.76
N PHE A 126 13.36 -18.66 4.46
CA PHE A 126 12.93 -19.13 3.14
C PHE A 126 12.05 -18.12 2.41
N ILE A 127 12.55 -16.89 2.28
CA ILE A 127 11.98 -15.84 1.45
C ILE A 127 12.94 -15.45 0.34
N ASP A 128 12.44 -14.80 -0.71
CA ASP A 128 13.29 -14.38 -1.83
C ASP A 128 14.36 -13.36 -1.40
N SER A 129 15.57 -13.49 -1.96
CA SER A 129 16.70 -12.59 -1.71
C SER A 129 16.52 -11.16 -2.26
N ILE A 130 15.43 -10.86 -2.91
CA ILE A 130 15.05 -9.49 -3.28
C ILE A 130 14.65 -8.67 -2.04
N PHE A 131 14.11 -9.35 -1.00
CA PHE A 131 13.93 -8.75 0.32
C PHE A 131 15.28 -8.54 0.99
N PRO A 132 15.54 -7.40 1.64
CA PRO A 132 16.78 -7.15 2.35
C PRO A 132 17.06 -8.21 3.42
N LYS A 133 18.34 -8.55 3.62
CA LYS A 133 18.80 -9.40 4.72
C LYS A 133 18.57 -8.73 6.07
N GLY A 134 18.50 -9.49 7.15
CA GLY A 134 18.39 -8.98 8.50
C GLY A 134 16.95 -8.66 8.92
N ALA A 135 15.97 -9.21 8.23
CA ALA A 135 14.56 -9.13 8.59
C ALA A 135 14.21 -10.05 9.77
N GLY A 136 13.01 -9.92 10.31
CA GLY A 136 12.43 -10.93 11.20
C GLY A 136 12.16 -12.25 10.47
N TRP A 137 12.21 -13.34 11.22
CA TRP A 137 11.94 -14.68 10.70
C TRP A 137 10.45 -15.04 10.60
N SER A 138 9.55 -14.11 10.96
CA SER A 138 8.10 -14.30 10.96
C SER A 138 7.35 -13.00 10.66
N THR A 139 6.03 -13.06 10.58
CA THR A 139 5.18 -11.86 10.53
C THR A 139 3.84 -12.09 11.20
N TRP A 140 3.36 -11.11 11.96
CA TRP A 140 1.97 -11.02 12.38
C TRP A 140 1.04 -10.97 11.18
N THR A 141 -0.18 -11.49 11.37
CA THR A 141 -1.27 -11.41 10.40
C THR A 141 -2.48 -10.68 10.97
N ASN A 142 -3.43 -10.32 10.12
CA ASN A 142 -4.72 -9.77 10.54
C ASN A 142 -5.74 -10.84 10.91
N ASP A 143 -5.41 -12.13 10.72
CA ASP A 143 -6.27 -13.23 11.12
C ASP A 143 -6.11 -13.45 12.63
N ASP A 144 -7.18 -13.18 13.37
CA ASP A 144 -7.17 -13.22 14.82
C ASP A 144 -8.42 -13.91 15.40
N LYS A 145 -8.31 -14.32 16.64
CA LYS A 145 -9.43 -14.85 17.43
C LYS A 145 -9.22 -14.52 18.90
N GLN A 146 -10.17 -13.79 19.48
CA GLN A 146 -10.12 -13.36 20.89
C GLN A 146 -8.81 -12.59 21.20
N ASN A 147 -8.03 -13.08 22.18
CA ASN A 147 -6.76 -12.49 22.59
C ASN A 147 -5.54 -12.96 21.77
N LYS A 148 -5.73 -13.82 20.76
CA LYS A 148 -4.67 -14.40 19.94
C LYS A 148 -4.78 -13.99 18.49
N ALA A 149 -3.63 -13.93 17.80
CA ALA A 149 -3.56 -13.74 16.35
C ALA A 149 -2.55 -14.73 15.74
N PHE A 150 -2.70 -14.99 14.44
CA PHE A 150 -1.74 -15.84 13.75
C PHE A 150 -0.44 -15.09 13.46
N VAL A 151 0.66 -15.83 13.62
CA VAL A 151 1.99 -15.51 13.11
C VAL A 151 2.36 -16.55 12.07
N VAL A 152 2.93 -16.12 10.96
CA VAL A 152 3.47 -16.99 9.91
C VAL A 152 5.00 -16.97 9.98
N SER A 153 5.61 -18.15 10.07
CA SER A 153 7.07 -18.33 10.09
C SER A 153 7.64 -18.46 8.69
N PHE A 154 8.84 -17.93 8.51
CA PHE A 154 9.67 -18.11 7.30
C PHE A 154 10.86 -19.04 7.55
N LYS A 155 10.98 -19.61 8.75
CA LYS A 155 11.98 -20.64 9.12
C LYS A 155 11.39 -22.04 8.85
N ASP A 156 12.27 -23.03 8.81
CA ASP A 156 11.95 -24.46 8.71
C ASP A 156 11.04 -24.80 7.52
N GLU A 157 9.92 -25.46 7.79
CA GLU A 157 8.94 -25.86 6.76
C GLU A 157 7.91 -24.76 6.48
N GLY A 158 8.13 -23.55 7.02
CA GLY A 158 7.08 -22.55 7.10
C GLY A 158 6.07 -22.97 8.17
N GLY A 159 5.04 -22.23 8.32
CA GLY A 159 4.01 -22.63 9.27
C GLY A 159 3.33 -21.43 9.87
N LYS A 160 2.26 -21.70 10.58
CA LYS A 160 1.50 -20.70 11.30
C LYS A 160 1.22 -21.17 12.72
N SER A 161 1.28 -20.26 13.65
CA SER A 161 0.95 -20.50 15.04
C SER A 161 0.09 -19.39 15.60
N TYR A 162 -0.70 -19.71 16.63
CA TYR A 162 -1.38 -18.68 17.41
C TYR A 162 -0.47 -18.17 18.52
N GLN A 163 -0.34 -16.85 18.60
CA GLN A 163 0.35 -16.19 19.71
C GLN A 163 -0.59 -15.19 20.39
N ASP A 164 -0.36 -14.94 21.68
CA ASP A 164 -1.10 -13.92 22.40
C ASP A 164 -0.76 -12.53 21.82
N LYS A 165 -1.79 -11.73 21.56
CA LYS A 165 -1.66 -10.41 20.93
C LYS A 165 -0.73 -9.45 21.68
N VAL A 166 -0.52 -9.66 22.99
CA VAL A 166 0.40 -8.87 23.81
C VAL A 166 1.85 -9.32 23.70
N THR A 167 2.13 -10.49 23.13
CA THR A 167 3.49 -11.01 22.97
C THR A 167 4.25 -10.15 21.97
N ALA A 168 5.37 -9.58 22.40
CA ALA A 168 6.27 -8.82 21.53
C ALA A 168 7.59 -9.54 21.25
N THR A 169 8.09 -10.35 22.19
CA THR A 169 9.38 -11.05 22.05
C THR A 169 9.37 -11.97 20.82
N ASP A 170 10.39 -11.83 19.98
CA ASP A 170 10.56 -12.57 18.72
C ASP A 170 9.36 -12.48 17.75
N ALA A 171 8.59 -11.42 17.88
CA ALA A 171 7.47 -11.14 17.00
C ALA A 171 7.79 -10.00 16.05
N PHE A 172 7.46 -10.17 14.79
CA PHE A 172 7.84 -9.32 13.67
C PHE A 172 6.63 -8.92 12.83
N LEU A 173 6.82 -7.94 11.96
CA LEU A 173 5.78 -7.46 11.07
C LEU A 173 6.34 -7.02 9.73
N ARG A 174 5.75 -7.51 8.65
CA ARG A 174 5.91 -6.96 7.30
C ARG A 174 4.55 -6.54 6.77
N LEU A 175 4.38 -5.26 6.50
CA LEU A 175 3.14 -4.72 5.96
C LEU A 175 2.98 -5.04 4.47
N VAL A 176 1.72 -5.10 4.08
CA VAL A 176 1.27 -5.39 2.72
C VAL A 176 0.12 -4.45 2.32
N ARG A 177 -0.03 -4.24 1.03
CA ARG A 177 -1.23 -3.66 0.40
C ARG A 177 -1.54 -4.38 -0.90
N ARG A 178 -2.70 -4.15 -1.49
CA ARG A 178 -2.94 -4.57 -2.89
C ARG A 178 -2.28 -3.58 -3.83
N SER A 179 -1.54 -4.06 -4.83
CA SER A 179 -1.22 -3.18 -5.94
C SER A 179 -2.53 -2.92 -6.69
N VAL A 180 -2.90 -1.66 -6.86
CA VAL A 180 -4.01 -1.32 -7.76
C VAL A 180 -3.54 -1.61 -9.18
N PRO A 181 -4.35 -2.26 -10.04
CA PRO A 181 -4.03 -2.49 -11.43
C PRO A 181 -3.87 -1.19 -12.21
#